data_e7aea1804d9e6368d122b0ab965336ef
#
_entry.id   e7aea1804d9e6368d122b0ab965336ef
#
_cell.length_a   1.000
_cell.length_b   1.000
_cell.length_c   1.000
_cell.angle_alpha   90.00
_cell.angle_beta   90.00
_cell.angle_gamma   90.00
#
_symmetry.space_group_name_H-M   'P 1'
#
loop_
_entity.id
_entity.type
_entity.pdbx_description
1 polymer ?
#
loop_
_entity_poly.entity_id
_entity_poly.type
_entity_poly.pdbx_seq_one_letter_code
_entity_poly.pdbx_strand_id
1 'polypeptide(L)'
;MTSTAGGAGQLLAISDLHIGYPENRALVERMRPGTDDDWLLVAGDVAETVADVRWTLKTLAGRFRKVVWVPGNHELWTHPSDPVTLRGVARYDHLVELCRDLGVTTPEDPYPVWDGPGGPVAVAPLFLLYDYSLLPDDCATKEQGLAYAQGTGIVCTDEYLLHPDPYPSREAWCRARVAETERRLAELPDGLPVIPVNHYPLHRHPMDVLWHPEFAMWCGTGLTADWHRRFRVRAMVYGHLHIPRTTWHEGVRFEEVSVGYPREWRKRAGEPGRLRRILPEPEPEEGEER
;
A
#
# COMPACT_ATOMS: atom_id res chain seq x y z
N MET A 1 -6.99 -42.63 -4.78
CA MET A 1 -7.19 -41.17 -4.71
C MET A 1 -6.20 -40.65 -3.67
N THR A 2 -5.04 -40.25 -4.12
CA THR A 2 -4.00 -39.66 -3.26
C THR A 2 -4.41 -38.21 -3.00
N SER A 3 -4.88 -37.93 -1.78
CA SER A 3 -5.05 -36.59 -1.26
C SER A 3 -3.66 -35.92 -1.28
N THR A 4 -3.43 -35.03 -2.21
CA THR A 4 -2.33 -34.06 -2.12
C THR A 4 -2.65 -33.20 -0.91
N ALA A 5 -1.84 -33.34 0.16
CA ALA A 5 -1.87 -32.42 1.28
C ALA A 5 -1.61 -31.01 0.71
N GLY A 6 -2.68 -30.24 0.52
CA GLY A 6 -2.60 -28.83 0.18
C GLY A 6 -1.79 -28.15 1.28
N GLY A 7 -0.73 -27.41 0.93
CA GLY A 7 0.01 -26.61 1.89
C GLY A 7 -0.93 -25.64 2.61
N ALA A 8 -0.64 -25.30 3.84
CA ALA A 8 -1.42 -24.31 4.58
C ALA A 8 -1.35 -22.94 3.88
N GLY A 9 -2.48 -22.21 3.83
CA GLY A 9 -2.57 -20.91 3.17
C GLY A 9 -1.58 -19.88 3.70
N GLN A 10 -1.23 -18.92 2.88
CA GLN A 10 -0.31 -17.82 3.19
C GLN A 10 -1.01 -16.48 3.03
N LEU A 11 -0.64 -15.52 3.87
CA LEU A 11 -0.96 -14.11 3.68
C LEU A 11 0.20 -13.47 2.91
N LEU A 12 -0.07 -13.10 1.66
CA LEU A 12 0.92 -12.58 0.70
C LEU A 12 0.65 -11.11 0.42
N ALA A 13 1.66 -10.37 0.00
CA ALA A 13 1.53 -8.95 -0.32
C ALA A 13 2.32 -8.54 -1.57
N ILE A 14 1.84 -7.48 -2.23
CA ILE A 14 2.46 -6.82 -3.37
C ILE A 14 1.92 -5.39 -3.51
N SER A 15 2.68 -4.52 -4.16
CA SER A 15 2.24 -3.15 -4.52
C SER A 15 2.95 -2.64 -5.77
N ASP A 16 2.59 -1.43 -6.19
CA ASP A 16 3.27 -0.68 -7.26
C ASP A 16 3.41 -1.51 -8.56
N LEU A 17 2.29 -2.11 -8.95
CA LEU A 17 2.22 -2.97 -10.13
C LEU A 17 2.35 -2.18 -11.42
N HIS A 18 1.87 -0.93 -11.47
CA HIS A 18 1.99 -0.02 -12.63
C HIS A 18 1.80 -0.74 -13.98
N ILE A 19 0.69 -1.44 -14.15
CA ILE A 19 0.46 -2.30 -15.31
C ILE A 19 0.29 -1.55 -16.64
N GLY A 20 0.30 -0.24 -16.63
CA GLY A 20 0.49 0.57 -17.83
C GLY A 20 1.78 0.22 -18.58
N TYR A 21 2.76 -0.36 -17.89
CA TYR A 21 3.94 -0.95 -18.50
C TYR A 21 3.66 -2.41 -18.92
N PRO A 22 3.82 -2.78 -20.21
CA PRO A 22 3.54 -4.15 -20.68
C PRO A 22 4.29 -5.24 -19.92
N GLU A 23 5.52 -4.97 -19.50
CA GLU A 23 6.32 -5.91 -18.72
C GLU A 23 5.71 -6.20 -17.35
N ASN A 24 5.20 -5.17 -16.67
CA ASN A 24 4.53 -5.31 -15.37
C ASN A 24 3.19 -6.02 -15.53
N ARG A 25 2.45 -5.73 -16.61
CA ARG A 25 1.22 -6.47 -16.94
C ARG A 25 1.50 -7.96 -17.10
N ALA A 26 2.58 -8.31 -17.79
CA ALA A 26 3.02 -9.71 -17.95
C ALA A 26 3.41 -10.37 -16.62
N LEU A 27 3.89 -9.61 -15.61
CA LEU A 27 4.08 -10.15 -14.26
C LEU A 27 2.74 -10.55 -13.64
N VAL A 28 1.74 -9.67 -13.66
CA VAL A 28 0.39 -9.95 -13.15
C VAL A 28 -0.24 -11.16 -13.85
N GLU A 29 -0.07 -11.29 -15.16
CA GLU A 29 -0.57 -12.44 -15.92
C GLU A 29 -0.01 -13.78 -15.42
N ARG A 30 1.20 -13.78 -14.89
CA ARG A 30 1.87 -14.99 -14.36
C ARG A 30 1.65 -15.22 -12.87
N MET A 31 1.21 -14.20 -12.11
CA MET A 31 1.00 -14.35 -10.66
C MET A 31 0.00 -15.46 -10.34
N ARG A 32 0.37 -16.34 -9.45
CA ARG A 32 -0.46 -17.44 -8.95
C ARG A 32 -0.29 -17.59 -7.45
N PRO A 33 -1.33 -18.00 -6.72
CA PRO A 33 -1.18 -18.48 -5.36
C PRO A 33 -0.37 -19.76 -5.32
N GLY A 34 0.25 -20.04 -4.20
CA GLY A 34 0.89 -21.32 -3.91
C GLY A 34 -0.12 -22.37 -3.47
N THR A 35 -1.21 -21.95 -2.83
CA THR A 35 -2.33 -22.78 -2.37
C THR A 35 -3.66 -22.10 -2.64
N ASP A 36 -4.76 -22.88 -2.62
CA ASP A 36 -6.12 -22.35 -2.82
C ASP A 36 -6.60 -21.46 -1.65
N ASP A 37 -5.91 -21.49 -0.51
CA ASP A 37 -6.24 -20.71 0.69
C ASP A 37 -5.42 -19.43 0.84
N ASP A 38 -4.54 -19.10 -0.11
CA ASP A 38 -3.71 -17.91 -0.06
C ASP A 38 -4.54 -16.63 -0.21
N TRP A 39 -4.26 -15.64 0.66
CA TRP A 39 -4.76 -14.28 0.52
C TRP A 39 -3.69 -13.37 -0.07
N LEU A 40 -4.15 -12.35 -0.81
CA LEU A 40 -3.26 -11.34 -1.40
C LEU A 40 -3.63 -9.94 -0.92
N LEU A 41 -2.65 -9.24 -0.33
CA LEU A 41 -2.72 -7.83 0.02
C LEU A 41 -2.11 -7.03 -1.14
N VAL A 42 -2.89 -6.12 -1.72
CA VAL A 42 -2.47 -5.24 -2.81
C VAL A 42 -2.37 -3.82 -2.27
N ALA A 43 -1.16 -3.37 -1.97
CA ALA A 43 -0.90 -2.12 -1.26
C ALA A 43 -0.77 -0.90 -2.20
N GLY A 44 -1.67 -0.79 -3.19
CA GLY A 44 -1.82 0.38 -4.06
C GLY A 44 -0.91 0.41 -5.29
N ASP A 45 -1.08 1.45 -6.06
CA ASP A 45 -0.39 1.74 -7.33
C ASP A 45 -0.46 0.60 -8.34
N VAL A 46 -1.68 0.10 -8.52
CA VAL A 46 -1.98 -0.95 -9.51
C VAL A 46 -1.88 -0.37 -10.93
N ALA A 47 -2.53 0.77 -11.16
CA ALA A 47 -2.56 1.45 -12.46
C ALA A 47 -3.14 2.87 -12.36
N GLU A 48 -2.99 3.66 -13.44
CA GLU A 48 -3.49 5.02 -13.56
C GLU A 48 -4.92 5.11 -14.10
N THR A 49 -5.40 4.04 -14.81
CA THR A 49 -6.75 4.03 -15.41
C THR A 49 -7.66 3.06 -14.68
N VAL A 50 -8.93 3.43 -14.53
CA VAL A 50 -9.97 2.57 -13.92
C VAL A 50 -10.10 1.22 -14.64
N ALA A 51 -9.95 1.22 -15.97
CA ALA A 51 -10.01 -0.01 -16.76
C ALA A 51 -8.90 -1.00 -16.41
N ASP A 52 -7.68 -0.49 -16.23
CA ASP A 52 -6.52 -1.31 -15.86
C ASP A 52 -6.58 -1.77 -14.40
N VAL A 53 -7.05 -0.91 -13.48
CA VAL A 53 -7.33 -1.31 -12.08
C VAL A 53 -8.34 -2.46 -12.07
N ARG A 54 -9.46 -2.34 -12.80
CA ARG A 54 -10.48 -3.38 -12.92
C ARG A 54 -9.89 -4.69 -13.46
N TRP A 55 -9.12 -4.60 -14.54
CA TRP A 55 -8.52 -5.78 -15.15
C TRP A 55 -7.60 -6.52 -14.17
N THR A 56 -6.75 -5.78 -13.46
CA THR A 56 -5.79 -6.35 -12.52
C THR A 56 -6.49 -7.00 -11.33
N LEU A 57 -7.38 -6.26 -10.66
CA LEU A 57 -8.08 -6.77 -9.48
C LEU A 57 -8.99 -7.95 -9.82
N LYS A 58 -9.67 -7.92 -10.98
CA LYS A 58 -10.45 -9.06 -11.47
C LYS A 58 -9.57 -10.29 -11.70
N THR A 59 -8.38 -10.10 -12.28
CA THR A 59 -7.43 -11.18 -12.56
C THR A 59 -6.94 -11.82 -11.24
N LEU A 60 -6.60 -11.00 -10.25
CA LEU A 60 -6.11 -11.47 -8.96
C LEU A 60 -7.23 -12.10 -8.12
N ALA A 61 -8.42 -11.48 -8.06
CA ALA A 61 -9.57 -12.01 -7.33
C ALA A 61 -10.05 -13.37 -7.88
N GLY A 62 -9.86 -13.61 -9.17
CA GLY A 62 -10.17 -14.91 -9.79
C GLY A 62 -9.16 -16.02 -9.45
N ARG A 63 -8.09 -15.73 -8.72
CA ARG A 63 -7.01 -16.68 -8.43
C ARG A 63 -6.76 -16.91 -6.95
N PHE A 64 -6.81 -15.85 -6.14
CA PHE A 64 -6.56 -15.89 -4.71
C PHE A 64 -7.86 -16.10 -3.92
N ARG A 65 -7.79 -16.79 -2.80
CA ARG A 65 -8.93 -17.01 -1.90
C ARG A 65 -9.60 -15.71 -1.47
N LYS A 66 -8.79 -14.68 -1.21
CA LYS A 66 -9.23 -13.33 -0.88
C LYS A 66 -8.19 -12.33 -1.39
N VAL A 67 -8.67 -11.23 -1.94
CA VAL A 67 -7.87 -10.07 -2.27
C VAL A 67 -8.31 -8.90 -1.40
N VAL A 68 -7.34 -8.24 -0.79
CA VAL A 68 -7.52 -7.00 -0.01
C VAL A 68 -6.76 -5.90 -0.74
N TRP A 69 -7.42 -4.82 -1.08
CA TRP A 69 -6.83 -3.72 -1.83
C TRP A 69 -6.91 -2.42 -1.04
N VAL A 70 -5.91 -1.57 -1.19
CA VAL A 70 -5.89 -0.18 -0.76
C VAL A 70 -5.46 0.71 -1.94
N PRO A 71 -5.94 1.95 -2.04
CA PRO A 71 -5.50 2.84 -3.12
C PRO A 71 -4.09 3.36 -2.88
N GLY A 72 -3.32 3.49 -3.95
CA GLY A 72 -2.16 4.36 -4.01
C GLY A 72 -2.52 5.73 -4.61
N ASN A 73 -1.51 6.57 -4.85
CA ASN A 73 -1.74 7.87 -5.49
C ASN A 73 -2.10 7.73 -6.96
N HIS A 74 -1.56 6.76 -7.66
CA HIS A 74 -1.81 6.58 -9.09
C HIS A 74 -3.27 6.23 -9.39
N GLU A 75 -3.94 5.43 -8.59
CA GLU A 75 -5.39 5.17 -8.73
C GLU A 75 -6.23 6.43 -8.53
N LEU A 76 -5.76 7.35 -7.68
CA LEU A 76 -6.49 8.58 -7.34
C LEU A 76 -6.26 9.71 -8.35
N TRP A 77 -5.30 9.58 -9.26
CA TRP A 77 -5.07 10.56 -10.31
C TRP A 77 -6.26 10.65 -11.26
N THR A 78 -6.61 11.87 -11.63
CA THR A 78 -7.46 12.11 -12.80
C THR A 78 -6.55 12.18 -14.02
N HIS A 79 -6.13 11.01 -14.48
CA HIS A 79 -5.16 10.90 -15.58
C HIS A 79 -5.80 11.27 -16.92
N PRO A 80 -5.14 12.07 -17.79
CA PRO A 80 -5.73 12.51 -19.06
C PRO A 80 -6.11 11.38 -20.03
N SER A 81 -5.49 10.22 -19.94
CA SER A 81 -5.83 9.07 -20.77
C SER A 81 -6.96 8.20 -20.21
N ASP A 82 -7.42 8.46 -18.96
CA ASP A 82 -8.54 7.73 -18.37
C ASP A 82 -9.87 8.37 -18.82
N PRO A 83 -10.76 7.61 -19.48
CA PRO A 83 -12.10 8.12 -19.80
C PRO A 83 -12.95 8.43 -18.55
N VAL A 84 -12.61 7.89 -17.39
CA VAL A 84 -13.24 8.19 -16.10
C VAL A 84 -12.60 9.44 -15.51
N THR A 85 -13.28 10.57 -15.62
CA THR A 85 -12.78 11.90 -15.23
C THR A 85 -13.16 12.31 -13.80
N LEU A 86 -13.62 11.36 -12.98
CA LEU A 86 -13.92 11.58 -11.56
C LEU A 86 -12.68 12.04 -10.79
N ARG A 87 -12.89 12.88 -9.76
CA ARG A 87 -11.84 13.50 -8.96
C ARG A 87 -12.06 13.24 -7.47
N GLY A 88 -10.99 13.22 -6.70
CA GLY A 88 -11.01 13.17 -5.25
C GLY A 88 -11.85 12.02 -4.69
N VAL A 89 -12.73 12.35 -3.75
CA VAL A 89 -13.61 11.35 -3.08
C VAL A 89 -14.48 10.61 -4.09
N ALA A 90 -15.04 11.30 -5.09
CA ALA A 90 -15.89 10.64 -6.08
C ALA A 90 -15.13 9.58 -6.90
N ARG A 91 -13.84 9.82 -7.19
CA ARG A 91 -12.98 8.81 -7.84
C ARG A 91 -12.69 7.64 -6.90
N TYR A 92 -12.36 7.93 -5.65
CA TYR A 92 -12.15 6.90 -4.63
C TYR A 92 -13.38 6.01 -4.44
N ASP A 93 -14.56 6.62 -4.25
CA ASP A 93 -15.82 5.88 -4.07
C ASP A 93 -16.13 4.98 -5.27
N HIS A 94 -15.88 5.48 -6.49
CA HIS A 94 -16.04 4.68 -7.71
C HIS A 94 -15.10 3.45 -7.71
N LEU A 95 -13.87 3.59 -7.24
CA LEU A 95 -12.93 2.47 -7.13
C LEU A 95 -13.35 1.48 -6.03
N VAL A 96 -13.89 1.97 -4.92
CA VAL A 96 -14.45 1.12 -3.85
C VAL A 96 -15.60 0.26 -4.38
N GLU A 97 -16.57 0.85 -5.09
CA GLU A 97 -17.68 0.10 -5.69
C GLU A 97 -17.19 -0.91 -6.74
N LEU A 98 -16.22 -0.52 -7.57
CA LEU A 98 -15.58 -1.45 -8.51
C LEU A 98 -14.96 -2.65 -7.79
N CYS A 99 -14.26 -2.44 -6.68
CA CYS A 99 -13.66 -3.51 -5.88
C CYS A 99 -14.73 -4.43 -5.28
N ARG A 100 -15.80 -3.87 -4.74
CA ARG A 100 -16.94 -4.63 -4.17
C ARG A 100 -17.61 -5.50 -5.22
N ASP A 101 -17.83 -5.01 -6.44
CA ASP A 101 -18.34 -5.77 -7.58
C ASP A 101 -17.47 -6.99 -7.93
N LEU A 102 -16.17 -6.91 -7.63
CA LEU A 102 -15.20 -7.98 -7.86
C LEU A 102 -14.97 -8.90 -6.65
N GLY A 103 -15.64 -8.64 -5.52
CA GLY A 103 -15.41 -9.36 -4.26
C GLY A 103 -14.06 -9.04 -3.60
N VAL A 104 -13.46 -7.90 -3.92
CA VAL A 104 -12.22 -7.40 -3.34
C VAL A 104 -12.54 -6.55 -2.12
N THR A 105 -11.88 -6.83 -0.99
CA THR A 105 -12.04 -6.07 0.26
C THR A 105 -11.31 -4.73 0.17
N THR A 106 -11.94 -3.66 0.64
CA THR A 106 -11.46 -2.27 0.56
C THR A 106 -11.28 -1.64 1.95
N PRO A 107 -10.69 -0.44 2.05
CA PRO A 107 -10.65 0.30 3.30
C PRO A 107 -12.00 0.63 3.91
N GLU A 108 -13.10 0.62 3.14
CA GLU A 108 -14.44 0.94 3.60
C GLU A 108 -15.22 -0.28 4.13
N ASP A 109 -14.66 -1.48 3.96
CA ASP A 109 -15.29 -2.73 4.40
C ASP A 109 -14.84 -3.10 5.84
N PRO A 110 -15.56 -3.98 6.55
CA PRO A 110 -15.08 -4.54 7.82
C PRO A 110 -13.70 -5.18 7.65
N TYR A 111 -12.81 -4.96 8.60
CA TYR A 111 -11.48 -5.56 8.57
C TYR A 111 -11.57 -7.08 8.67
N PRO A 112 -11.14 -7.84 7.65
CA PRO A 112 -11.18 -9.30 7.71
C PRO A 112 -10.14 -9.83 8.70
N VAL A 113 -10.46 -10.95 9.34
CA VAL A 113 -9.53 -11.66 10.22
C VAL A 113 -8.91 -12.81 9.45
N TRP A 114 -7.58 -12.82 9.37
CA TRP A 114 -6.80 -13.96 8.92
C TRP A 114 -6.68 -14.95 10.06
N ASP A 115 -7.19 -16.16 9.88
CA ASP A 115 -7.18 -17.26 10.83
C ASP A 115 -6.27 -18.44 10.42
N GLY A 116 -5.56 -18.29 9.30
CA GLY A 116 -4.56 -19.23 8.81
C GLY A 116 -3.26 -19.22 9.63
N PRO A 117 -2.21 -19.90 9.15
CA PRO A 117 -0.93 -19.98 9.84
C PRO A 117 -0.40 -18.60 10.24
N GLY A 118 0.00 -18.49 11.51
CA GLY A 118 0.44 -17.23 12.11
C GLY A 118 -0.67 -16.31 12.59
N GLY A 119 -1.97 -16.64 12.39
CA GLY A 119 -3.10 -15.89 12.93
C GLY A 119 -3.51 -16.40 14.33
N PRO A 120 -4.67 -15.87 14.90
CA PRO A 120 -5.53 -14.88 14.25
C PRO A 120 -4.94 -13.46 14.26
N VAL A 121 -5.23 -12.70 13.21
CA VAL A 121 -4.82 -11.30 13.09
C VAL A 121 -5.83 -10.51 12.21
N ALA A 122 -6.19 -9.30 12.62
CA ALA A 122 -6.98 -8.41 11.79
C ALA A 122 -6.12 -7.87 10.64
N VAL A 123 -6.58 -8.01 9.41
CA VAL A 123 -5.98 -7.33 8.25
C VAL A 123 -6.73 -6.02 8.07
N ALA A 124 -6.07 -4.91 8.28
CA ALA A 124 -6.68 -3.59 8.20
C ALA A 124 -6.25 -2.87 6.91
N PRO A 125 -7.03 -2.96 5.81
CA PRO A 125 -6.82 -2.08 4.66
C PRO A 125 -7.13 -0.64 5.08
N LEU A 126 -6.17 0.24 4.83
CA LEU A 126 -6.26 1.65 5.16
C LEU A 126 -6.29 2.50 3.89
N PHE A 127 -6.91 3.65 3.99
CA PHE A 127 -6.75 4.71 3.02
C PHE A 127 -6.27 5.96 3.74
N LEU A 128 -4.97 6.17 3.73
CA LEU A 128 -4.33 7.38 4.22
C LEU A 128 -3.58 8.03 3.06
N LEU A 129 -3.48 9.34 3.13
CA LEU A 129 -2.71 10.16 2.21
C LEU A 129 -1.46 10.71 2.91
N TYR A 130 -0.90 11.75 2.36
CA TYR A 130 0.15 12.57 2.95
C TYR A 130 -0.39 13.99 3.22
N ASP A 131 0.21 14.68 4.17
CA ASP A 131 -0.20 16.01 4.60
C ASP A 131 0.96 17.01 4.63
N TYR A 132 2.07 16.68 3.98
CA TYR A 132 3.31 17.45 3.95
C TYR A 132 3.96 17.69 5.32
N SER A 133 3.58 16.94 6.35
CA SER A 133 4.21 17.05 7.68
C SER A 133 5.63 16.48 7.73
N LEU A 134 6.00 15.64 6.75
CA LEU A 134 7.33 15.03 6.66
C LEU A 134 8.28 15.87 5.79
N LEU A 135 8.39 17.15 6.12
CA LEU A 135 9.23 18.11 5.39
C LEU A 135 10.72 17.78 5.50
N PRO A 136 11.56 18.25 4.55
CA PRO A 136 13.00 18.33 4.73
C PRO A 136 13.37 19.13 5.98
N ASP A 137 14.50 18.80 6.62
CA ASP A 137 14.89 19.35 7.92
C ASP A 137 14.99 20.88 7.96
N ASP A 138 15.37 21.51 6.85
CA ASP A 138 15.51 22.96 6.73
C ASP A 138 14.21 23.69 6.29
N CYS A 139 13.09 22.95 6.19
CA CYS A 139 11.80 23.49 5.74
C CYS A 139 10.78 23.48 6.88
N ALA A 140 10.13 24.62 7.11
CA ALA A 140 9.09 24.79 8.12
C ALA A 140 7.66 24.80 7.55
N THR A 141 7.52 25.01 6.23
CA THR A 141 6.20 25.05 5.56
C THR A 141 6.20 24.22 4.28
N LYS A 142 5.01 23.84 3.84
CA LYS A 142 4.78 23.16 2.57
C LYS A 142 5.40 23.88 1.40
N GLU A 143 5.22 25.20 1.32
CA GLU A 143 5.74 26.03 0.23
C GLU A 143 7.27 25.99 0.18
N GLN A 144 7.91 26.00 1.35
CA GLN A 144 9.37 25.85 1.45
C GLN A 144 9.82 24.46 0.98
N GLY A 145 9.12 23.40 1.42
CA GLY A 145 9.40 22.02 1.00
C GLY A 145 9.26 21.84 -0.51
N LEU A 146 8.17 22.35 -1.11
CA LEU A 146 7.93 22.31 -2.56
C LEU A 146 8.99 23.09 -3.34
N ALA A 147 9.37 24.28 -2.86
CA ALA A 147 10.43 25.10 -3.49
C ALA A 147 11.81 24.41 -3.39
N TYR A 148 12.10 23.76 -2.25
CA TYR A 148 13.32 22.98 -2.06
C TYR A 148 13.38 21.82 -3.04
N ALA A 149 12.33 20.99 -3.12
CA ALA A 149 12.25 19.86 -4.03
C ALA A 149 12.37 20.29 -5.51
N GLN A 150 11.71 21.39 -5.88
CA GLN A 150 11.85 21.96 -7.22
C GLN A 150 13.29 22.41 -7.50
N GLY A 151 13.98 23.00 -6.51
CA GLY A 151 15.38 23.41 -6.61
C GLY A 151 16.34 22.23 -6.82
N THR A 152 16.03 21.05 -6.29
CA THR A 152 16.78 19.80 -6.51
C THR A 152 16.32 19.00 -7.75
N GLY A 153 15.32 19.51 -8.47
CA GLY A 153 14.77 18.87 -9.67
C GLY A 153 13.75 17.77 -9.39
N ILE A 154 13.28 17.66 -8.15
CA ILE A 154 12.27 16.67 -7.73
C ILE A 154 10.87 17.29 -7.84
N VAL A 155 10.00 16.60 -8.57
CA VAL A 155 8.60 16.99 -8.77
C VAL A 155 7.73 15.75 -8.55
N CYS A 156 6.64 15.91 -7.78
CA CYS A 156 5.63 14.87 -7.63
C CYS A 156 4.44 15.15 -8.55
N THR A 157 4.08 14.19 -9.38
CA THR A 157 2.95 14.28 -10.32
C THR A 157 1.60 14.49 -9.60
N ASP A 158 1.50 14.09 -8.35
CA ASP A 158 0.32 14.29 -7.52
C ASP A 158 -0.08 15.77 -7.41
N GLU A 159 0.89 16.69 -7.46
CA GLU A 159 0.61 18.12 -7.41
C GLU A 159 -0.33 18.57 -8.54
N TYR A 160 -0.37 17.83 -9.64
CA TYR A 160 -1.14 18.13 -10.83
C TYR A 160 -2.35 17.20 -11.03
N LEU A 161 -2.25 15.94 -10.65
CA LEU A 161 -3.23 14.91 -10.99
C LEU A 161 -4.06 14.40 -9.81
N LEU A 162 -3.56 14.53 -8.57
CA LEU A 162 -4.28 14.10 -7.36
C LEU A 162 -5.08 15.27 -6.78
N HIS A 163 -6.38 15.24 -6.99
CA HIS A 163 -7.30 16.27 -6.54
C HIS A 163 -8.00 15.85 -5.23
N PRO A 164 -8.19 16.77 -4.28
CA PRO A 164 -8.79 16.44 -2.99
C PRO A 164 -10.33 16.62 -2.92
N ASP A 165 -11.00 16.94 -4.02
CA ASP A 165 -12.44 17.28 -4.02
C ASP A 165 -13.30 16.27 -3.23
N PRO A 166 -14.24 16.67 -2.33
CA PRO A 166 -14.65 18.05 -2.02
C PRO A 166 -13.83 18.71 -0.90
N TYR A 167 -12.78 18.08 -0.41
CA TYR A 167 -11.93 18.69 0.62
C TYR A 167 -11.18 19.90 0.07
N PRO A 168 -10.91 20.91 0.92
CA PRO A 168 -10.20 22.12 0.47
C PRO A 168 -8.73 21.87 0.12
N SER A 169 -8.16 20.77 0.59
CA SER A 169 -6.76 20.39 0.30
C SER A 169 -6.51 18.91 0.56
N ARG A 170 -5.39 18.36 0.04
CA ARG A 170 -4.94 17.00 0.32
C ARG A 170 -4.69 16.77 1.82
N GLU A 171 -4.13 17.76 2.50
CA GLU A 171 -3.91 17.74 3.95
C GLU A 171 -5.22 17.61 4.74
N ALA A 172 -6.27 18.31 4.31
CA ALA A 172 -7.59 18.20 4.95
C ALA A 172 -8.20 16.81 4.74
N TRP A 173 -8.06 16.26 3.54
CA TRP A 173 -8.50 14.90 3.23
C TRP A 173 -7.70 13.87 4.03
N CYS A 174 -6.36 13.99 4.05
CA CYS A 174 -5.48 13.13 4.85
C CYS A 174 -5.92 13.12 6.32
N ARG A 175 -6.10 14.28 6.96
CA ARG A 175 -6.54 14.37 8.36
C ARG A 175 -7.90 13.71 8.61
N ALA A 176 -8.85 13.86 7.69
CA ALA A 176 -10.15 13.20 7.80
C ALA A 176 -10.01 11.68 7.74
N ARG A 177 -9.19 11.17 6.83
CA ARG A 177 -8.90 9.73 6.70
C ARG A 177 -8.16 9.17 7.92
N VAL A 178 -7.21 9.91 8.46
CA VAL A 178 -6.49 9.53 9.71
C VAL A 178 -7.48 9.39 10.86
N ALA A 179 -8.33 10.39 11.09
CA ALA A 179 -9.31 10.37 12.18
C ALA A 179 -10.31 9.20 12.07
N GLU A 180 -10.82 8.94 10.87
CA GLU A 180 -11.72 7.81 10.63
C GLU A 180 -11.03 6.45 10.82
N THR A 181 -9.81 6.31 10.31
CA THR A 181 -9.02 5.08 10.45
C THR A 181 -8.68 4.81 11.91
N GLU A 182 -8.27 5.84 12.66
CA GLU A 182 -7.95 5.72 14.08
C GLU A 182 -9.17 5.25 14.89
N ARG A 183 -10.35 5.82 14.61
CA ARG A 183 -11.61 5.37 15.23
C ARG A 183 -11.86 3.89 14.96
N ARG A 184 -11.73 3.43 13.72
CA ARG A 184 -11.97 2.04 13.32
C ARG A 184 -10.94 1.07 13.92
N LEU A 185 -9.68 1.47 14.00
CA LEU A 185 -8.63 0.65 14.66
C LEU A 185 -8.90 0.51 16.16
N ALA A 186 -9.41 1.57 16.81
CA ALA A 186 -9.77 1.55 18.23
C ALA A 186 -11.01 0.65 18.53
N GLU A 187 -11.81 0.31 17.54
CA GLU A 187 -12.97 -0.60 17.67
C GLU A 187 -12.57 -2.09 17.51
N LEU A 188 -11.33 -2.39 17.19
CA LEU A 188 -10.87 -3.79 17.10
C LEU A 188 -10.95 -4.46 18.48
N PRO A 189 -11.28 -5.77 18.52
CA PRO A 189 -11.35 -6.53 19.77
C PRO A 189 -10.04 -6.44 20.56
N ASP A 190 -10.16 -6.29 21.87
CA ASP A 190 -9.01 -6.29 22.77
C ASP A 190 -8.15 -7.53 22.56
N GLY A 191 -6.85 -7.31 22.43
CA GLY A 191 -5.88 -8.38 22.28
C GLY A 191 -5.71 -8.93 20.86
N LEU A 192 -6.57 -8.60 19.89
CA LEU A 192 -6.40 -9.01 18.51
C LEU A 192 -5.26 -8.20 17.86
N PRO A 193 -4.16 -8.84 17.39
CA PRO A 193 -3.13 -8.13 16.64
C PRO A 193 -3.68 -7.62 15.31
N VAL A 194 -3.01 -6.60 14.75
CA VAL A 194 -3.40 -6.02 13.47
C VAL A 194 -2.22 -5.95 12.49
N ILE A 195 -2.51 -6.16 11.21
CA ILE A 195 -1.63 -5.87 10.09
C ILE A 195 -2.26 -4.73 9.29
N PRO A 196 -1.84 -3.48 9.52
CA PRO A 196 -2.21 -2.38 8.66
C PRO A 196 -1.62 -2.57 7.26
N VAL A 197 -2.45 -2.32 6.25
CA VAL A 197 -2.04 -2.27 4.84
C VAL A 197 -2.37 -0.88 4.34
N ASN A 198 -1.38 -0.11 3.96
CA ASN A 198 -1.54 1.23 3.40
C ASN A 198 -0.55 1.40 2.24
N HIS A 199 -0.82 2.28 1.30
CA HIS A 199 0.14 2.52 0.23
C HIS A 199 1.40 3.22 0.75
N TYR A 200 1.23 4.26 1.58
CA TYR A 200 2.35 4.97 2.21
C TYR A 200 2.75 4.31 3.53
N PRO A 201 4.04 4.33 3.92
CA PRO A 201 4.45 3.90 5.25
C PRO A 201 3.80 4.74 6.36
N LEU A 202 3.45 4.12 7.48
CA LEU A 202 2.83 4.82 8.63
C LEU A 202 3.84 5.51 9.54
N HIS A 203 5.13 5.37 9.28
CA HIS A 203 6.22 5.96 10.07
C HIS A 203 7.31 6.51 9.16
N ARG A 204 8.05 7.52 9.63
CA ARG A 204 9.15 8.13 8.86
C ARG A 204 10.34 7.19 8.66
N HIS A 205 10.67 6.35 9.63
CA HIS A 205 11.86 5.49 9.60
C HIS A 205 12.06 4.70 8.29
N PRO A 206 11.05 4.07 7.68
CA PRO A 206 11.23 3.42 6.37
C PRO A 206 11.69 4.35 5.24
N MET A 207 11.54 5.66 5.39
CA MET A 207 11.91 6.65 4.37
C MET A 207 13.37 7.11 4.48
N ASP A 208 14.11 6.72 5.53
CA ASP A 208 15.51 7.11 5.75
C ASP A 208 16.45 6.60 4.63
N VAL A 209 15.94 5.71 3.77
CA VAL A 209 16.67 5.15 2.61
C VAL A 209 16.48 5.93 1.31
N LEU A 210 15.63 6.95 1.31
CA LEU A 210 15.36 7.73 0.10
C LEU A 210 16.60 8.48 -0.37
N TRP A 211 16.94 8.31 -1.65
CA TRP A 211 18.01 9.07 -2.31
C TRP A 211 17.73 10.57 -2.33
N HIS A 212 16.46 10.94 -2.33
CA HIS A 212 15.95 12.29 -2.33
C HIS A 212 15.10 12.46 -1.06
N PRO A 213 15.70 12.84 0.08
CA PRO A 213 15.00 12.96 1.36
C PRO A 213 13.78 13.88 1.30
N GLU A 214 13.81 14.89 0.42
CA GLU A 214 12.71 15.81 0.16
C GLU A 214 11.46 15.11 -0.36
N PHE A 215 11.59 13.92 -0.98
CA PHE A 215 10.44 13.14 -1.45
C PHE A 215 9.57 12.65 -0.29
N ALA A 216 10.11 12.57 0.93
CA ALA A 216 9.38 12.10 2.11
C ALA A 216 8.08 12.89 2.37
N MET A 217 8.00 14.18 2.01
CA MET A 217 6.81 15.00 2.23
C MET A 217 5.56 14.51 1.46
N TRP A 218 5.74 13.65 0.44
CA TRP A 218 4.66 12.99 -0.31
C TRP A 218 4.49 11.52 0.08
N CYS A 219 5.19 11.03 1.12
CA CYS A 219 5.21 9.61 1.47
C CYS A 219 4.38 9.26 2.71
N GLY A 220 3.55 10.18 3.23
CA GLY A 220 2.71 9.90 4.39
C GLY A 220 2.53 11.08 5.32
N THR A 221 2.22 10.78 6.57
CA THR A 221 1.90 11.79 7.59
C THR A 221 2.57 11.49 8.93
N GLY A 222 2.96 12.51 9.65
CA GLY A 222 3.43 12.40 11.04
C GLY A 222 2.34 12.04 12.04
N LEU A 223 1.06 12.13 11.66
CA LEU A 223 -0.08 11.84 12.55
C LEU A 223 -0.18 10.36 12.93
N THR A 224 0.48 9.46 12.21
CA THR A 224 0.44 8.01 12.44
C THR A 224 1.70 7.47 13.13
N ALA A 225 2.62 8.34 13.50
CA ALA A 225 3.96 7.96 13.96
C ALA A 225 3.99 7.04 15.19
N ASP A 226 2.95 7.05 16.03
CA ASP A 226 2.85 6.21 17.24
C ASP A 226 1.91 4.99 17.07
N TRP A 227 1.29 4.80 15.89
CA TRP A 227 0.29 3.76 15.69
C TRP A 227 0.84 2.36 15.84
N HIS A 228 2.10 2.13 15.47
CA HIS A 228 2.77 0.85 15.65
C HIS A 228 2.82 0.40 17.13
N ARG A 229 2.79 1.34 18.08
CA ARG A 229 2.74 1.08 19.53
C ARG A 229 1.29 1.02 20.06
N ARG A 230 0.42 1.89 19.54
CA ARG A 230 -0.96 2.04 20.05
C ARG A 230 -1.88 0.89 19.66
N PHE A 231 -1.69 0.29 18.48
CA PHE A 231 -2.64 -0.65 17.88
C PHE A 231 -2.12 -2.08 17.75
N ARG A 232 -1.22 -2.55 18.61
CA ARG A 232 -0.68 -3.92 18.59
C ARG A 232 -0.31 -4.37 17.16
N VAL A 233 0.35 -3.53 16.41
CA VAL A 233 0.76 -3.82 15.04
C VAL A 233 1.77 -4.98 15.05
N ARG A 234 1.48 -6.03 14.28
CA ARG A 234 2.36 -7.18 14.12
C ARG A 234 3.34 -7.02 12.97
N ALA A 235 2.84 -6.49 11.88
CA ALA A 235 3.63 -6.07 10.73
C ALA A 235 2.87 -4.96 10.01
N MET A 236 3.58 -4.06 9.36
CA MET A 236 3.04 -3.02 8.49
C MET A 236 3.37 -3.36 7.04
N VAL A 237 2.36 -3.34 6.15
CA VAL A 237 2.55 -3.58 4.72
C VAL A 237 2.32 -2.28 3.95
N TYR A 238 3.28 -1.90 3.11
CA TYR A 238 3.22 -0.66 2.33
C TYR A 238 3.99 -0.78 1.01
N GLY A 239 3.87 0.23 0.15
CA GLY A 239 4.57 0.38 -1.11
C GLY A 239 5.17 1.76 -1.29
N HIS A 240 4.93 2.37 -2.46
CA HIS A 240 5.25 3.76 -2.81
C HIS A 240 6.73 4.10 -2.96
N LEU A 241 7.61 3.54 -2.13
CA LEU A 241 9.03 3.90 -2.16
C LEU A 241 9.79 3.22 -3.30
N HIS A 242 9.23 2.16 -3.90
CA HIS A 242 9.86 1.31 -4.90
C HIS A 242 11.21 0.71 -4.44
N ILE A 243 11.36 0.48 -3.14
CA ILE A 243 12.56 -0.09 -2.51
C ILE A 243 12.18 -1.31 -1.69
N PRO A 244 11.82 -2.46 -2.34
CA PRO A 244 11.30 -3.63 -1.63
C PRO A 244 12.32 -4.16 -0.62
N ARG A 245 11.91 -4.13 0.65
CA ARG A 245 12.72 -4.52 1.79
C ARG A 245 11.89 -4.76 3.05
N THR A 246 12.47 -5.44 4.01
CA THR A 246 11.99 -5.47 5.39
C THR A 246 12.81 -4.49 6.23
N THR A 247 12.14 -3.71 7.06
CA THR A 247 12.78 -2.89 8.10
C THR A 247 12.12 -3.15 9.44
N TRP A 248 12.85 -2.92 10.52
CA TRP A 248 12.36 -3.06 11.88
C TRP A 248 12.42 -1.71 12.60
N HIS A 249 11.36 -1.37 13.30
CA HIS A 249 11.32 -0.19 14.13
C HIS A 249 10.55 -0.51 15.42
N GLU A 250 11.21 -0.33 16.57
CA GLU A 250 10.65 -0.63 17.90
C GLU A 250 9.99 -2.03 17.99
N GLY A 251 10.62 -3.04 17.40
CA GLY A 251 10.14 -4.43 17.42
C GLY A 251 8.98 -4.72 16.46
N VAL A 252 8.56 -3.76 15.64
CA VAL A 252 7.56 -3.93 14.60
C VAL A 252 8.22 -4.04 13.24
N ARG A 253 7.76 -5.00 12.44
CA ARG A 253 8.22 -5.25 11.09
C ARG A 253 7.47 -4.38 10.08
N PHE A 254 8.21 -3.71 9.20
CA PHE A 254 7.70 -2.90 8.11
C PHE A 254 8.11 -3.53 6.77
N GLU A 255 7.14 -3.93 5.97
CA GLU A 255 7.30 -4.64 4.71
C GLU A 255 6.97 -3.74 3.53
N GLU A 256 8.01 -3.26 2.87
CA GLU A 256 7.89 -2.62 1.57
C GLU A 256 7.79 -3.68 0.49
N VAL A 257 6.68 -3.67 -0.29
CA VAL A 257 6.32 -4.79 -1.16
C VAL A 257 6.17 -4.41 -2.63
N SER A 258 6.81 -3.29 -3.03
CA SER A 258 6.71 -2.76 -4.40
C SER A 258 7.35 -3.66 -5.46
N VAL A 259 6.69 -3.74 -6.60
CA VAL A 259 7.33 -4.12 -7.87
C VAL A 259 8.11 -2.92 -8.42
N GLY A 260 7.45 -1.79 -8.60
CA GLY A 260 8.01 -0.57 -9.18
C GLY A 260 8.12 -0.62 -10.70
N TYR A 261 8.78 0.38 -11.27
CA TYR A 261 8.91 0.50 -12.73
C TYR A 261 9.91 -0.51 -13.33
N PRO A 262 9.77 -0.91 -14.62
CA PRO A 262 10.71 -1.82 -15.28
C PRO A 262 12.16 -1.36 -15.22
N ARG A 263 12.41 -0.05 -15.33
CA ARG A 263 13.77 0.52 -15.22
C ARG A 263 14.42 0.33 -13.83
N GLU A 264 13.61 0.09 -12.79
CA GLU A 264 14.06 -0.07 -11.40
C GLU A 264 14.29 -1.54 -11.08
N TRP A 265 13.27 -2.40 -11.28
CA TRP A 265 13.41 -3.81 -10.94
C TRP A 265 14.39 -4.58 -11.84
N ARG A 266 14.65 -4.13 -13.08
CA ARG A 266 15.72 -4.70 -13.93
C ARG A 266 17.12 -4.55 -13.34
N LYS A 267 17.32 -3.60 -12.42
CA LYS A 267 18.59 -3.36 -11.74
C LYS A 267 18.71 -4.07 -10.40
N ARG A 268 17.63 -4.65 -9.91
CA ARG A 268 17.58 -5.37 -8.64
C ARG A 268 17.86 -6.86 -8.84
N ALA A 269 18.46 -7.47 -7.82
CA ALA A 269 18.58 -8.92 -7.76
C ALA A 269 17.22 -9.56 -7.43
N GLY A 270 17.00 -10.79 -7.90
CA GLY A 270 15.78 -11.55 -7.62
C GLY A 270 14.74 -11.48 -8.74
N GLU A 271 13.66 -12.22 -8.57
CA GLU A 271 12.56 -12.30 -9.53
C GLU A 271 11.60 -11.12 -9.33
N PRO A 272 11.35 -10.29 -10.38
CA PRO A 272 10.41 -9.20 -10.27
C PRO A 272 8.98 -9.74 -10.10
N GLY A 273 8.19 -9.07 -9.26
CA GLY A 273 6.80 -9.47 -8.99
C GLY A 273 6.67 -10.69 -8.06
N ARG A 274 7.74 -11.09 -7.38
CA ARG A 274 7.66 -12.09 -6.31
C ARG A 274 6.77 -11.60 -5.19
N LEU A 275 5.75 -12.39 -4.84
CA LEU A 275 4.85 -12.09 -3.73
C LEU A 275 5.61 -12.16 -2.40
N ARG A 276 5.48 -11.13 -1.57
CA ARG A 276 6.06 -11.07 -0.23
C ARG A 276 5.19 -11.87 0.73
N ARG A 277 5.76 -12.87 1.41
CA ARG A 277 5.04 -13.58 2.47
C ARG A 277 5.03 -12.75 3.75
N ILE A 278 3.82 -12.44 4.22
CA ILE A 278 3.59 -11.72 5.48
C ILE A 278 3.34 -12.71 6.61
N LEU A 279 2.48 -13.71 6.38
CA LEU A 279 2.22 -14.81 7.33
C LEU A 279 2.14 -16.17 6.60
N PRO A 280 2.56 -17.27 7.26
CA PRO A 280 3.34 -17.26 8.50
C PRO A 280 4.60 -16.41 8.32
N GLU A 281 5.10 -15.84 9.42
CA GLU A 281 6.29 -14.98 9.34
C GLU A 281 7.42 -15.69 8.61
N PRO A 282 8.13 -15.01 7.69
CA PRO A 282 9.33 -15.57 7.10
C PRO A 282 10.36 -15.87 8.21
N GLU A 283 11.15 -16.92 8.02
CA GLU A 283 12.32 -17.11 8.87
C GLU A 283 13.26 -15.91 8.71
N PRO A 284 13.86 -15.42 9.80
CA PRO A 284 14.81 -14.31 9.72
C PRO A 284 15.95 -14.65 8.74
N GLU A 285 16.29 -13.74 7.85
CA GLU A 285 17.51 -13.87 7.07
C GLU A 285 18.71 -13.68 8.01
N GLU A 286 19.80 -14.46 7.82
CA GLU A 286 21.01 -14.34 8.64
C GLU A 286 21.56 -12.91 8.53
N GLY A 287 21.48 -12.13 9.63
CA GLY A 287 21.98 -10.76 9.72
C GLY A 287 20.91 -9.67 9.84
N GLU A 288 19.61 -9.99 9.86
CA GLU A 288 18.57 -9.02 10.21
C GLU A 288 18.63 -8.67 11.72
N GLU A 289 19.07 -7.45 12.03
CA GLU A 289 18.90 -6.86 13.38
C GLU A 289 17.40 -6.50 13.59
N ARG A 290 16.81 -7.04 14.66
CA ARG A 290 15.40 -6.79 15.05
C ARG A 290 15.27 -5.57 15.93
#